data_96a9e6cd41008342b730194a122f98fe
#
_entry.id   96a9e6cd41008342b730194a122f98fe
#
_cell.length_a   1.000
_cell.length_b   1.000
_cell.length_c   1.000
_cell.angle_alpha   90.00
_cell.angle_beta   90.00
_cell.angle_gamma   90.00
#
_symmetry.space_group_name_H-M   'P 1'
#
loop_
_entity.id
_entity.type
_entity.pdbx_description
1 polymer ?
#
loop_
_entity_poly.entity_id
_entity_poly.type
_entity_poly.pdbx_seq_one_letter_code
_entity_poly.pdbx_strand_id
1 'polypeptide(L)'
;MKKVDFPFWADETEKAITEIYRVKSQVQSVGNKLKTNHVSNNDFQLFLDNVYQTLNYWTGNTYIGRKKDKSVQKAFQTFFEALYDFLFICRDLDNPMLWTIADKVLYRGSLYRYLGHGSTICNTNNGIEPQYNNIYVSWSKAPKNYYIESKLYGTMTWLACKIDEPYYGIDLEAFGVARGKEAEVVFPTIKETITEVRYIKE
;
A
#
# COMPACT_ATOMS: atom_id res chain seq x y z
N MET A 1 4.46 -11.84 -19.25
CA MET A 1 4.00 -10.59 -18.61
C MET A 1 2.49 -10.53 -18.77
N LYS A 2 1.70 -10.75 -17.71
CA LYS A 2 0.24 -10.53 -17.80
C LYS A 2 0.02 -9.04 -18.03
N LYS A 3 -0.73 -8.71 -19.10
CA LYS A 3 -1.17 -7.35 -19.35
C LYS A 3 -1.99 -6.91 -18.14
N VAL A 4 -1.54 -5.89 -17.43
CA VAL A 4 -2.28 -5.34 -16.29
C VAL A 4 -3.40 -4.52 -16.90
N ASP A 5 -4.59 -5.11 -16.99
CA ASP A 5 -5.78 -4.39 -17.39
C ASP A 5 -6.23 -3.49 -16.23
N PHE A 6 -6.40 -2.21 -16.52
CA PHE A 6 -6.97 -1.29 -15.55
C PHE A 6 -8.42 -1.68 -15.28
N PRO A 7 -8.87 -1.60 -14.03
CA PRO A 7 -10.28 -1.78 -13.74
C PRO A 7 -11.10 -0.75 -14.54
N PHE A 8 -12.22 -1.17 -15.13
CA PHE A 8 -13.08 -0.31 -15.95
C PHE A 8 -13.62 0.93 -15.20
N TRP A 9 -13.69 0.85 -13.87
CA TRP A 9 -14.12 1.93 -12.99
C TRP A 9 -13.01 2.94 -12.66
N ALA A 10 -11.76 2.69 -13.09
CA ALA A 10 -10.60 3.52 -12.74
C ALA A 10 -10.70 4.97 -13.24
N ASP A 11 -11.45 5.21 -14.30
CA ASP A 11 -11.61 6.54 -14.89
C ASP A 11 -12.67 7.41 -14.22
N GLU A 12 -13.54 6.82 -13.39
CA GLU A 12 -14.62 7.52 -12.68
C GLU A 12 -14.38 7.48 -11.17
N THR A 13 -14.07 8.64 -10.58
CA THR A 13 -13.71 8.74 -9.15
C THR A 13 -14.78 8.18 -8.22
N GLU A 14 -16.06 8.48 -8.45
CA GLU A 14 -17.17 7.98 -7.61
C GLU A 14 -17.32 6.46 -7.70
N LYS A 15 -17.22 5.91 -8.91
CA LYS A 15 -17.23 4.46 -9.11
C LYS A 15 -16.01 3.81 -8.44
N ALA A 16 -14.83 4.41 -8.57
CA ALA A 16 -13.63 3.91 -7.91
C ALA A 16 -13.81 3.85 -6.38
N ILE A 17 -14.31 4.91 -5.76
CA ILE A 17 -14.58 4.95 -4.33
C ILE A 17 -15.58 3.86 -3.93
N THR A 18 -16.69 3.75 -4.66
CA THR A 18 -17.73 2.73 -4.42
C THR A 18 -17.16 1.32 -4.50
N GLU A 19 -16.34 1.04 -5.52
CA GLU A 19 -15.72 -0.27 -5.70
C GLU A 19 -14.68 -0.58 -4.62
N ILE A 20 -13.87 0.39 -4.20
CA ILE A 20 -12.93 0.20 -3.10
C ILE A 20 -13.66 -0.19 -1.81
N TYR A 21 -14.77 0.51 -1.48
CA TYR A 21 -15.58 0.17 -0.31
C TYR A 21 -16.28 -1.19 -0.44
N ARG A 22 -16.75 -1.54 -1.64
CA ARG A 22 -17.33 -2.86 -1.93
C ARG A 22 -16.30 -3.96 -1.68
N VAL A 23 -15.10 -3.83 -2.24
CA VAL A 23 -14.01 -4.82 -2.06
C VAL A 23 -13.55 -4.86 -0.60
N LYS A 24 -13.44 -3.72 0.07
CA LYS A 24 -13.18 -3.65 1.53
C LYS A 24 -14.20 -4.49 2.32
N SER A 25 -15.48 -4.36 2.00
CA SER A 25 -16.53 -5.15 2.66
C SER A 25 -16.44 -6.64 2.34
N GLN A 26 -16.03 -6.99 1.12
CA GLN A 26 -15.74 -8.39 0.77
C GLN A 26 -14.55 -8.94 1.57
N VAL A 27 -13.46 -8.18 1.72
CA VAL A 27 -12.29 -8.58 2.51
C VAL A 27 -12.71 -8.95 3.93
N GLN A 28 -13.50 -8.11 4.59
CA GLN A 28 -14.02 -8.35 5.93
C GLN A 28 -14.94 -9.58 5.98
N SER A 29 -15.85 -9.70 5.01
CA SER A 29 -16.79 -10.82 4.94
C SER A 29 -16.07 -12.16 4.73
N VAL A 30 -15.12 -12.22 3.80
CA VAL A 30 -14.34 -13.43 3.52
C VAL A 30 -13.48 -13.79 4.72
N GLY A 31 -12.81 -12.83 5.37
CA GLY A 31 -12.05 -13.07 6.59
C GLY A 31 -12.90 -13.70 7.69
N ASN A 32 -14.13 -13.22 7.90
CA ASN A 32 -15.04 -13.81 8.88
C ASN A 32 -15.51 -15.22 8.48
N LYS A 33 -15.79 -15.45 7.19
CA LYS A 33 -16.19 -16.79 6.69
C LYS A 33 -15.06 -17.81 6.78
N LEU A 34 -13.81 -17.39 6.56
CA LEU A 34 -12.64 -18.28 6.71
C LEU A 34 -12.52 -18.83 8.12
N LYS A 35 -12.83 -18.04 9.16
CA LYS A 35 -12.85 -18.49 10.55
C LYS A 35 -13.83 -19.64 10.82
N THR A 36 -14.82 -19.81 9.94
CA THR A 36 -15.88 -20.84 10.03
C THR A 36 -15.82 -21.89 8.92
N ASN A 37 -14.75 -21.87 8.10
CA ASN A 37 -14.55 -22.78 6.95
C ASN A 37 -15.69 -22.76 5.91
N HIS A 38 -16.30 -21.58 5.66
CA HIS A 38 -17.48 -21.43 4.80
C HIS A 38 -17.18 -20.70 3.48
N VAL A 39 -15.97 -20.80 2.93
CA VAL A 39 -15.60 -20.16 1.66
C VAL A 39 -15.33 -21.24 0.61
N SER A 40 -16.05 -21.20 -0.51
CA SER A 40 -15.73 -22.04 -1.66
C SER A 40 -14.47 -21.58 -2.38
N ASN A 41 -13.76 -22.48 -3.05
CA ASN A 41 -12.56 -22.11 -3.83
C ASN A 41 -12.86 -21.05 -4.92
N ASN A 42 -14.03 -21.16 -5.57
CA ASN A 42 -14.43 -20.19 -6.60
C ASN A 42 -14.68 -18.80 -6.02
N ASP A 43 -15.38 -18.72 -4.88
CA ASP A 43 -15.63 -17.45 -4.20
C ASP A 43 -14.33 -16.82 -3.71
N PHE A 44 -13.40 -17.65 -3.24
CA PHE A 44 -12.09 -17.18 -2.78
C PHE A 44 -11.25 -16.65 -3.95
N GLN A 45 -11.25 -17.33 -5.10
CA GLN A 45 -10.55 -16.86 -6.29
C GLN A 45 -11.12 -15.53 -6.81
N LEU A 46 -12.45 -15.42 -6.92
CA LEU A 46 -13.11 -14.18 -7.33
C LEU A 46 -12.81 -13.03 -6.35
N PHE A 47 -12.76 -13.32 -5.07
CA PHE A 47 -12.34 -12.36 -4.04
C PHE A 47 -10.91 -11.88 -4.26
N LEU A 48 -9.94 -12.79 -4.49
CA LEU A 48 -8.55 -12.43 -4.76
C LEU A 48 -8.42 -11.57 -6.02
N ASP A 49 -9.18 -11.86 -7.07
CA ASP A 49 -9.21 -11.07 -8.30
C ASP A 49 -9.70 -9.63 -8.04
N ASN A 50 -10.73 -9.45 -7.20
CA ASN A 50 -11.21 -8.13 -6.81
C ASN A 50 -10.17 -7.35 -5.97
N VAL A 51 -9.50 -8.02 -5.03
CA VAL A 51 -8.38 -7.42 -4.27
C VAL A 51 -7.26 -7.00 -5.22
N TYR A 52 -6.87 -7.89 -6.15
CA TYR A 52 -5.85 -7.59 -7.15
C TYR A 52 -6.20 -6.37 -8.00
N GLN A 53 -7.44 -6.25 -8.49
CA GLN A 53 -7.90 -5.10 -9.26
C GLN A 53 -7.84 -3.79 -8.45
N THR A 54 -8.21 -3.85 -7.17
CA THR A 54 -8.14 -2.68 -6.27
C THR A 54 -6.69 -2.25 -6.02
N LEU A 55 -5.78 -3.20 -5.80
CA LEU A 55 -4.35 -2.91 -5.67
C LEU A 55 -3.73 -2.39 -6.96
N ASN A 56 -4.16 -2.88 -8.13
CA ASN A 56 -3.76 -2.33 -9.43
C ASN A 56 -4.19 -0.88 -9.60
N TYR A 57 -5.37 -0.52 -9.12
CA TYR A 57 -5.81 0.87 -9.14
C TYR A 57 -4.94 1.74 -8.22
N TRP A 58 -4.55 1.24 -7.04
CA TRP A 58 -3.60 1.93 -6.17
C TRP A 58 -2.25 2.18 -6.85
N THR A 59 -1.66 1.15 -7.46
CA THR A 59 -0.35 1.24 -8.14
C THR A 59 -0.41 1.97 -9.48
N GLY A 60 -1.60 2.09 -10.06
CA GLY A 60 -1.86 2.75 -11.33
C GLY A 60 -1.60 4.25 -11.29
N ASN A 61 -0.38 4.62 -11.58
CA ASN A 61 0.16 5.98 -11.46
C ASN A 61 -0.43 7.03 -12.40
N THR A 62 -1.34 6.69 -13.28
CA THR A 62 -1.92 7.63 -14.22
C THR A 62 -2.69 8.76 -13.53
N TYR A 63 -2.90 8.66 -12.22
CA TYR A 63 -3.75 9.59 -11.46
C TYR A 63 -3.11 10.07 -10.16
N ILE A 64 -1.90 10.62 -10.26
CA ILE A 64 -1.31 11.43 -9.17
C ILE A 64 -2.33 12.47 -8.68
N GLY A 65 -3.18 13.01 -9.56
CA GLY A 65 -4.27 13.91 -9.20
C GLY A 65 -5.35 13.24 -8.33
N ARG A 66 -5.76 12.01 -8.63
CA ARG A 66 -6.80 11.29 -7.87
C ARG A 66 -6.30 10.72 -6.55
N LYS A 67 -5.04 10.32 -6.46
CA LYS A 67 -4.42 9.95 -5.17
C LYS A 67 -4.38 11.13 -4.18
N LYS A 68 -4.51 12.38 -4.68
CA LYS A 68 -4.65 13.58 -3.85
C LYS A 68 -6.10 13.84 -3.41
N ASP A 69 -7.09 13.17 -4.03
CA ASP A 69 -8.47 13.25 -3.58
C ASP A 69 -8.59 12.58 -2.21
N LYS A 70 -8.98 13.37 -1.22
CA LYS A 70 -9.11 12.93 0.17
C LYS A 70 -10.11 11.79 0.33
N SER A 71 -11.14 11.74 -0.52
CA SER A 71 -12.17 10.69 -0.48
C SER A 71 -11.60 9.36 -0.98
N VAL A 72 -10.83 9.37 -2.06
CA VAL A 72 -10.11 8.18 -2.57
C VAL A 72 -9.08 7.72 -1.55
N GLN A 73 -8.30 8.64 -0.96
CA GLN A 73 -7.34 8.29 0.09
C GLN A 73 -8.03 7.62 1.27
N LYS A 74 -9.16 8.18 1.74
CA LYS A 74 -9.92 7.61 2.84
C LYS A 74 -10.45 6.21 2.52
N ALA A 75 -10.96 5.99 1.30
CA ALA A 75 -11.41 4.68 0.86
C ALA A 75 -10.26 3.66 0.90
N PHE A 76 -9.09 4.01 0.39
CA PHE A 76 -7.91 3.15 0.44
C PHE A 76 -7.40 2.89 1.87
N GLN A 77 -7.43 3.88 2.76
CA GLN A 77 -7.04 3.66 4.17
C GLN A 77 -7.88 2.52 4.77
N THR A 78 -9.20 2.60 4.66
CA THR A 78 -10.10 1.57 5.21
C THR A 78 -9.96 0.22 4.51
N PHE A 79 -9.61 0.21 3.22
CA PHE A 79 -9.32 -1.01 2.49
C PHE A 79 -8.02 -1.67 2.98
N PHE A 80 -6.93 -0.92 3.15
CA PHE A 80 -5.67 -1.46 3.65
C PHE A 80 -5.78 -1.95 5.09
N GLU A 81 -6.51 -1.25 5.95
CA GLU A 81 -6.82 -1.74 7.30
C GLU A 81 -7.51 -3.10 7.24
N ALA A 82 -8.58 -3.23 6.45
CA ALA A 82 -9.30 -4.48 6.30
C ALA A 82 -8.44 -5.60 5.68
N LEU A 83 -7.60 -5.27 4.70
CA LEU A 83 -6.69 -6.22 4.07
C LEU A 83 -5.60 -6.69 5.04
N TYR A 84 -5.08 -5.78 5.86
CA TYR A 84 -4.13 -6.12 6.91
C TYR A 84 -4.72 -7.11 7.90
N ASP A 85 -5.92 -6.82 8.43
CA ASP A 85 -6.63 -7.72 9.36
C ASP A 85 -6.90 -9.09 8.71
N PHE A 86 -7.29 -9.11 7.44
CA PHE A 86 -7.50 -10.34 6.70
C PHE A 86 -6.23 -11.20 6.59
N LEU A 87 -5.07 -10.58 6.31
CA LEU A 87 -3.80 -11.29 6.24
C LEU A 87 -3.39 -11.90 7.59
N PHE A 88 -3.69 -11.21 8.69
CA PHE A 88 -3.49 -11.78 10.03
C PHE A 88 -4.43 -12.95 10.30
N ILE A 89 -5.71 -12.86 9.90
CA ILE A 89 -6.63 -14.00 9.97
C ILE A 89 -6.06 -15.19 9.18
N CYS A 90 -5.57 -14.96 7.95
CA CYS A 90 -4.96 -16.02 7.15
C CYS A 90 -3.75 -16.67 7.82
N ARG A 91 -2.94 -15.89 8.53
CA ARG A 91 -1.77 -16.38 9.26
C ARG A 91 -2.15 -17.19 10.48
N ASP A 92 -3.23 -16.82 11.17
CA ASP A 92 -3.62 -17.43 12.45
C ASP A 92 -4.50 -18.68 12.27
N LEU A 93 -5.00 -18.94 11.05
CA LEU A 93 -5.77 -20.13 10.74
C LEU A 93 -4.87 -21.34 10.48
N ASP A 94 -5.29 -22.53 10.91
CA ASP A 94 -4.58 -23.82 10.62
C ASP A 94 -4.81 -24.24 9.17
N ASN A 95 -4.29 -23.44 8.22
CA ASN A 95 -4.40 -23.70 6.78
C ASN A 95 -3.11 -23.30 6.07
N PRO A 96 -2.29 -24.29 5.62
CA PRO A 96 -0.99 -24.03 4.99
C PRO A 96 -1.05 -23.13 3.75
N MET A 97 -2.12 -23.20 2.96
CA MET A 97 -2.29 -22.34 1.78
C MET A 97 -2.46 -20.87 2.19
N LEU A 98 -3.25 -20.61 3.21
CA LEU A 98 -3.48 -19.24 3.73
C LEU A 98 -2.23 -18.69 4.40
N TRP A 99 -1.48 -19.51 5.15
CA TRP A 99 -0.18 -19.11 5.69
C TRP A 99 0.79 -18.69 4.60
N THR A 100 0.88 -19.49 3.53
CA THR A 100 1.78 -19.17 2.42
C THR A 100 1.43 -17.82 1.79
N ILE A 101 0.15 -17.47 1.67
CA ILE A 101 -0.29 -16.17 1.18
C ILE A 101 0.12 -15.07 2.17
N ALA A 102 -0.18 -15.24 3.45
CA ALA A 102 0.11 -14.25 4.47
C ALA A 102 1.63 -14.00 4.62
N ASP A 103 2.42 -15.06 4.75
CA ASP A 103 3.88 -14.97 4.89
C ASP A 103 4.56 -14.34 3.67
N LYS A 104 4.01 -14.57 2.48
CA LYS A 104 4.53 -13.98 1.25
C LYS A 104 4.26 -12.49 1.16
N VAL A 105 3.12 -12.04 1.68
CA VAL A 105 2.61 -10.68 1.50
C VAL A 105 2.93 -9.77 2.69
N LEU A 106 3.00 -10.33 3.90
CA LEU A 106 3.35 -9.57 5.09
C LEU A 106 4.87 -9.32 5.13
N TYR A 107 5.25 -8.06 4.89
CA TYR A 107 6.65 -7.65 4.77
C TYR A 107 7.23 -7.15 6.10
N ARG A 108 8.44 -7.55 6.39
CA ARG A 108 9.34 -6.96 7.40
C ARG A 108 10.67 -6.60 6.77
N GLY A 109 11.27 -5.51 7.21
CA GLY A 109 12.56 -5.08 6.72
C GLY A 109 12.67 -3.58 6.51
N SER A 110 13.72 -3.18 5.82
CA SER A 110 14.00 -1.77 5.55
C SER A 110 13.17 -1.26 4.37
N LEU A 111 12.62 -0.06 4.53
CA LEU A 111 11.85 0.63 3.51
C LEU A 111 12.33 2.07 3.36
N TYR A 112 12.12 2.63 2.18
CA TYR A 112 12.58 3.96 1.81
C TYR A 112 11.47 4.76 1.12
N ARG A 113 11.42 6.06 1.39
CA ARG A 113 10.43 6.96 0.78
C ARG A 113 11.00 8.34 0.55
N TYR A 114 10.59 8.95 -0.56
CA TYR A 114 10.85 10.36 -0.86
C TYR A 114 9.57 11.18 -0.72
N LEU A 115 9.71 12.32 -0.09
CA LEU A 115 8.67 13.32 0.08
C LEU A 115 9.07 14.54 -0.74
N GLY A 116 8.47 14.72 -1.90
CA GLY A 116 8.67 15.86 -2.78
C GLY A 116 7.60 16.94 -2.62
N HIS A 117 7.74 18.04 -3.36
CA HIS A 117 6.73 19.09 -3.44
C HIS A 117 5.33 18.50 -3.78
N GLY A 118 4.32 18.87 -3.01
CA GLY A 118 2.94 18.40 -3.19
C GLY A 118 2.58 17.12 -2.45
N SER A 119 3.47 16.50 -1.66
CA SER A 119 3.06 15.59 -0.60
C SER A 119 2.32 16.38 0.49
N THR A 120 1.35 15.74 1.16
CA THR A 120 0.52 16.33 2.22
C THR A 120 1.31 16.64 3.50
N ILE A 121 2.45 17.29 3.38
CA ILE A 121 3.45 17.46 4.41
C ILE A 121 3.87 18.94 4.42
N CYS A 122 4.01 19.52 5.59
CA CYS A 122 4.41 20.91 5.73
C CYS A 122 5.81 21.14 5.16
N ASN A 123 5.94 22.07 4.22
CA ASN A 123 7.24 22.56 3.79
C ASN A 123 7.85 23.39 4.91
N THR A 124 9.08 23.08 5.26
CA THR A 124 9.91 23.91 6.14
C THR A 124 11.08 24.50 5.35
N ASN A 125 11.79 25.46 5.94
CA ASN A 125 13.02 26.01 5.34
C ASN A 125 14.13 24.95 5.17
N ASN A 126 13.99 23.80 5.82
CA ASN A 126 14.98 22.71 5.82
C ASN A 126 14.56 21.47 5.00
N GLY A 127 13.38 21.49 4.38
CA GLY A 127 12.86 20.35 3.64
C GLY A 127 11.35 20.18 3.87
N ILE A 128 10.87 18.96 3.75
CA ILE A 128 9.47 18.61 3.94
C ILE A 128 9.36 17.74 5.20
N GLU A 129 8.61 18.21 6.18
CA GLU A 129 8.45 17.50 7.45
C GLU A 129 7.51 16.33 7.32
N PRO A 130 7.89 15.11 7.77
CA PRO A 130 7.02 13.95 7.73
C PRO A 130 5.82 14.14 8.66
N GLN A 131 4.62 13.77 8.18
CA GLN A 131 3.45 13.61 9.05
C GLN A 131 3.35 12.15 9.51
N TYR A 132 3.43 11.96 10.81
CA TYR A 132 3.28 10.66 11.46
C TYR A 132 1.82 10.47 11.88
N ASN A 133 0.97 10.10 10.91
CA ASN A 133 -0.49 10.07 11.08
C ASN A 133 -1.10 8.69 10.87
N ASN A 134 -0.29 7.64 10.89
CA ASN A 134 -0.71 6.24 10.67
C ASN A 134 -1.46 6.00 9.35
N ILE A 135 -1.29 6.88 8.36
CA ILE A 135 -1.89 6.72 7.04
C ILE A 135 -1.02 5.78 6.21
N TYR A 136 -1.65 4.77 5.58
CA TYR A 136 -1.00 3.88 4.63
C TYR A 136 -0.51 4.64 3.41
N VAL A 137 0.75 4.44 3.08
CA VAL A 137 1.44 5.09 1.96
C VAL A 137 2.40 4.11 1.28
N SER A 138 2.78 4.43 0.05
CA SER A 138 3.75 3.63 -0.70
C SER A 138 5.17 3.85 -0.20
N TRP A 139 5.88 2.76 0.04
CA TRP A 139 7.31 2.70 0.33
C TRP A 139 8.01 1.83 -0.70
N SER A 140 9.32 2.00 -0.87
CA SER A 140 10.16 1.14 -1.71
C SER A 140 11.06 0.27 -0.86
N LYS A 141 11.20 -1.01 -1.20
CA LYS A 141 12.21 -1.93 -0.61
C LYS A 141 13.63 -1.58 -1.06
N ALA A 142 13.78 -0.87 -2.17
CA ALA A 142 15.07 -0.46 -2.70
C ALA A 142 15.35 1.02 -2.43
N PRO A 143 16.52 1.38 -1.90
CA PRO A 143 16.94 2.76 -1.81
C PRO A 143 17.13 3.32 -3.22
N LYS A 144 16.39 4.36 -3.58
CA LYS A 144 16.60 5.10 -4.84
C LYS A 144 17.80 6.05 -4.69
N ASN A 145 18.41 6.38 -5.82
CA ASN A 145 19.48 7.38 -5.84
C ASN A 145 18.88 8.78 -5.65
N TYR A 146 18.92 9.29 -4.42
CA TYR A 146 18.33 10.56 -4.03
C TYR A 146 18.95 11.78 -4.73
N TYR A 147 20.18 11.71 -5.24
CA TYR A 147 20.79 12.81 -6.02
C TYR A 147 20.09 12.98 -7.38
N ILE A 148 19.68 11.88 -8.02
CA ILE A 148 18.94 11.95 -9.28
C ILE A 148 17.54 12.49 -9.01
N GLU A 149 16.88 12.04 -7.97
CA GLU A 149 15.54 12.47 -7.59
C GLU A 149 15.51 13.95 -7.16
N SER A 150 16.51 14.44 -6.40
CA SER A 150 16.59 15.84 -6.00
C SER A 150 16.78 16.78 -7.18
N LYS A 151 17.56 16.40 -8.19
CA LYS A 151 17.71 17.17 -9.44
C LYS A 151 16.41 17.27 -10.24
N LEU A 152 15.54 16.27 -10.14
CA LEU A 152 14.25 16.24 -10.86
C LEU A 152 13.15 17.00 -10.12
N TYR A 153 13.16 16.97 -8.79
CA TYR A 153 12.04 17.40 -7.95
C TYR A 153 12.39 18.53 -6.96
N GLY A 154 13.62 18.98 -6.94
CA GLY A 154 14.08 20.05 -6.03
C GLY A 154 14.26 19.57 -4.59
N THR A 155 14.06 20.48 -3.63
CA THR A 155 14.18 20.15 -2.20
C THR A 155 13.22 19.04 -1.79
N MET A 156 13.75 17.97 -1.20
CA MET A 156 12.96 16.82 -0.79
C MET A 156 13.43 16.28 0.56
N THR A 157 12.56 15.52 1.20
CA THR A 157 12.89 14.75 2.40
C THR A 157 12.95 13.28 2.04
N TRP A 158 14.05 12.64 2.38
CA TRP A 158 14.21 11.20 2.29
C TRP A 158 13.99 10.58 3.66
N LEU A 159 13.23 9.49 3.67
CA LEU A 159 12.94 8.72 4.87
C LEU A 159 13.44 7.31 4.71
N ALA A 160 14.06 6.76 5.76
CA ALA A 160 14.21 5.34 5.94
C ALA A 160 13.36 4.89 7.13
N CYS A 161 12.76 3.71 6.98
CA CYS A 161 12.05 3.07 8.07
C CYS A 161 12.47 1.60 8.15
N LYS A 162 12.37 1.02 9.34
CA LYS A 162 12.56 -0.41 9.56
C LYS A 162 11.31 -0.98 10.21
N ILE A 163 10.73 -1.97 9.53
CA ILE A 163 9.57 -2.67 10.05
C ILE A 163 10.06 -3.92 10.78
N ASP A 164 9.90 -3.93 12.09
CA ASP A 164 10.12 -5.06 12.98
C ASP A 164 8.81 -5.37 13.74
N GLU A 165 8.77 -6.46 14.50
CA GLU A 165 7.62 -6.77 15.37
C GLU A 165 7.23 -5.58 16.25
N PRO A 166 5.94 -5.33 16.44
CA PRO A 166 4.76 -6.10 15.99
C PRO A 166 4.22 -5.70 14.59
N TYR A 167 4.92 -4.84 13.87
CA TYR A 167 4.45 -4.23 12.63
C TYR A 167 4.77 -5.09 11.40
N TYR A 168 3.92 -4.94 10.36
CA TYR A 168 4.11 -5.52 9.04
C TYR A 168 3.66 -4.52 7.96
N GLY A 169 4.34 -4.52 6.82
CA GLY A 169 3.86 -3.88 5.60
C GLY A 169 3.12 -4.86 4.71
N ILE A 170 2.39 -4.35 3.74
CA ILE A 170 1.73 -5.15 2.70
C ILE A 170 2.58 -5.07 1.43
N ASP A 171 3.20 -6.17 1.05
CA ASP A 171 4.08 -6.27 -0.13
C ASP A 171 3.25 -6.41 -1.41
N LEU A 172 3.16 -5.35 -2.20
CA LEU A 172 2.39 -5.35 -3.44
C LEU A 172 3.05 -6.15 -4.55
N GLU A 173 4.38 -6.27 -4.54
CA GLU A 173 5.10 -7.14 -5.49
C GLU A 173 4.74 -8.61 -5.25
N ALA A 174 4.60 -9.01 -3.99
CA ALA A 174 4.18 -10.36 -3.62
C ALA A 174 2.74 -10.69 -4.07
N PHE A 175 1.87 -9.68 -4.16
CA PHE A 175 0.56 -9.80 -4.80
C PHE A 175 0.62 -9.85 -6.34
N GLY A 176 1.78 -9.55 -6.94
CA GLY A 176 1.94 -9.48 -8.39
C GLY A 176 1.42 -8.20 -9.03
N VAL A 177 1.17 -7.14 -8.25
CA VAL A 177 0.65 -5.85 -8.72
C VAL A 177 1.71 -4.76 -8.84
N ALA A 178 2.96 -5.05 -8.51
CA ALA A 178 4.04 -4.08 -8.61
C ALA A 178 4.27 -3.65 -10.06
N ARG A 179 4.36 -2.34 -10.26
CA ARG A 179 4.72 -1.74 -11.56
C ARG A 179 6.17 -1.29 -11.54
N GLY A 180 6.93 -1.82 -12.48
CA GLY A 180 8.32 -1.43 -12.67
C GLY A 180 9.26 -1.97 -11.59
N LYS A 181 10.33 -1.21 -11.30
CA LYS A 181 11.38 -1.58 -10.34
C LYS A 181 11.11 -1.08 -8.91
N GLU A 182 9.89 -0.67 -8.60
CA GLU A 182 9.63 0.06 -7.34
C GLU A 182 9.58 -0.85 -6.12
N ALA A 183 9.37 -2.17 -6.29
CA ALA A 183 9.29 -3.12 -5.18
C ALA A 183 8.45 -2.54 -4.01
N GLU A 184 7.20 -2.17 -4.34
CA GLU A 184 6.33 -1.36 -3.50
C GLU A 184 5.78 -2.15 -2.31
N VAL A 185 5.92 -1.57 -1.12
CA VAL A 185 5.27 -2.01 0.11
C VAL A 185 4.36 -0.88 0.60
N VAL A 186 3.13 -1.21 0.96
CA VAL A 186 2.22 -0.26 1.60
C VAL A 186 2.32 -0.42 3.11
N PHE A 187 2.66 0.67 3.79
CA PHE A 187 2.84 0.71 5.24
C PHE A 187 2.49 2.11 5.78
N PRO A 188 1.87 2.23 6.96
CA PRO A 188 1.59 3.54 7.57
C PRO A 188 2.87 4.25 8.01
N THR A 189 2.84 5.59 8.00
CA THR A 189 3.96 6.40 8.50
C THR A 189 3.91 6.45 10.03
N ILE A 190 4.59 5.51 10.68
CA ILE A 190 4.67 5.36 12.14
C ILE A 190 6.00 5.93 12.62
N LYS A 191 5.97 6.89 13.55
CA LYS A 191 7.17 7.60 14.01
C LYS A 191 8.24 6.65 14.57
N GLU A 192 7.81 5.67 15.34
CA GLU A 192 8.68 4.71 16.02
C GLU A 192 9.43 3.79 15.07
N THR A 193 8.95 3.63 13.84
CA THR A 193 9.60 2.81 12.81
C THR A 193 10.59 3.61 11.95
N ILE A 194 10.58 4.94 12.00
CA ILE A 194 11.45 5.79 11.21
C ILE A 194 12.86 5.75 11.80
N THR A 195 13.81 5.28 11.02
CA THR A 195 15.22 5.14 11.43
C THR A 195 16.06 6.32 10.98
N GLU A 196 15.66 7.02 9.92
CA GLU A 196 16.41 8.16 9.39
C GLU A 196 15.50 9.14 8.65
N VAL A 197 15.81 10.43 8.81
CA VAL A 197 15.23 11.55 8.06
C VAL A 197 16.36 12.40 7.52
N ARG A 198 16.45 12.55 6.18
CA ARG A 198 17.42 13.42 5.53
C ARG A 198 16.72 14.52 4.74
N TYR A 199 17.12 15.75 4.95
CA TYR A 199 16.69 16.88 4.14
C TYR A 199 17.71 17.09 3.01
N ILE A 200 17.25 17.00 1.78
CA ILE A 200 18.08 17.14 0.59
C ILE A 200 17.72 18.46 -0.06
N LYS A 201 18.69 19.36 -0.14
CA LYS A 201 18.59 20.64 -0.88
C LYS A 201 19.32 20.49 -2.21
N GLU A 202 18.83 21.20 -3.23
CA GLU A 202 19.61 21.44 -4.45
C GLU A 202 20.89 22.22 -4.17
#